data_780466f4f863628d7ce901442b45145f
#
_entry.id   780466f4f863628d7ce901442b45145f
#
_cell.length_a   1.000
_cell.length_b   1.000
_cell.length_c   1.000
_cell.angle_alpha   90.00
_cell.angle_beta   90.00
_cell.angle_gamma   90.00
#
_symmetry.space_group_name_H-M   'P 1'
#
loop_
_entity.id
_entity.type
_entity.pdbx_description
1 polymer ?
#
loop_
_entity_poly.entity_id
_entity_poly.type
_entity_poly.pdbx_seq_one_letter_code
_entity_poly.pdbx_strand_id
1 'polypeptide(L)'
;MRTIGEVLQSKRERLGMTLTELEKRTQIQRETLVDIEQNRFDQFKHPNHIRGFIQKYAQSVNIDGHLLMEKHHEELPAVQRQAHVILEQIAQQKEVLTFTQTDQQPKKVAILIGLLTAVTAVLWVLITLML
;
A
#
# COMPACT_ATOMS: atom_id res chain seq x y z
N MET A 1 -19.54 7.81 -27.60
CA MET A 1 -19.26 8.22 -26.18
C MET A 1 -17.77 8.44 -26.09
N ARG A 2 -17.30 9.44 -25.34
CA ARG A 2 -15.86 9.64 -25.13
C ARG A 2 -15.37 8.66 -24.09
N THR A 3 -14.20 8.07 -24.32
CA THR A 3 -13.56 7.15 -23.34
C THR A 3 -12.92 7.90 -22.18
N ILE A 4 -12.57 7.18 -21.11
CA ILE A 4 -11.83 7.77 -19.97
C ILE A 4 -10.58 8.48 -20.45
N GLY A 5 -9.79 7.81 -21.31
CA GLY A 5 -8.55 8.36 -21.85
C GLY A 5 -8.76 9.65 -22.63
N GLU A 6 -9.75 9.67 -23.51
CA GLU A 6 -10.09 10.87 -24.31
C GLU A 6 -10.53 12.05 -23.44
N VAL A 7 -11.28 11.79 -22.36
CA VAL A 7 -11.72 12.85 -21.43
C VAL A 7 -10.52 13.45 -20.71
N LEU A 8 -9.62 12.60 -20.21
CA LEU A 8 -8.42 13.03 -19.51
C LEU A 8 -7.46 13.78 -20.43
N GLN A 9 -7.18 13.24 -21.63
CA GLN A 9 -6.35 13.87 -22.65
C GLN A 9 -6.88 15.24 -23.05
N SER A 10 -8.16 15.34 -23.42
CA SER A 10 -8.78 16.59 -23.80
C SER A 10 -8.65 17.65 -22.71
N LYS A 11 -8.79 17.25 -21.44
CA LYS A 11 -8.67 18.17 -20.33
C LYS A 11 -7.22 18.62 -20.12
N ARG A 12 -6.26 17.70 -20.22
CA ARG A 12 -4.82 18.02 -20.15
C ARG A 12 -4.44 19.02 -21.23
N GLU A 13 -4.86 18.78 -22.49
CA GLU A 13 -4.56 19.65 -23.63
C GLU A 13 -5.19 21.05 -23.47
N ARG A 14 -6.44 21.11 -22.98
CA ARG A 14 -7.10 22.39 -22.67
C ARG A 14 -6.39 23.20 -21.60
N LEU A 15 -5.66 22.54 -20.69
CA LEU A 15 -4.82 23.20 -19.68
C LEU A 15 -3.42 23.55 -20.22
N GLY A 16 -3.13 23.24 -21.50
CA GLY A 16 -1.81 23.42 -22.09
C GLY A 16 -0.71 22.56 -21.47
N MET A 17 -1.09 21.51 -20.75
CA MET A 17 -0.17 20.66 -20.01
C MET A 17 0.44 19.58 -20.91
N THR A 18 1.76 19.48 -20.91
CA THR A 18 2.48 18.42 -21.62
C THR A 18 2.49 17.11 -20.82
N LEU A 19 2.70 15.99 -21.51
CA LEU A 19 2.86 14.69 -20.85
C LEU A 19 4.06 14.69 -19.89
N THR A 20 5.13 15.38 -20.23
CA THR A 20 6.32 15.51 -19.35
C THR A 20 6.00 16.28 -18.06
N GLU A 21 5.18 17.31 -18.16
CA GLU A 21 4.73 18.05 -16.98
C GLU A 21 3.78 17.20 -16.11
N LEU A 22 2.86 16.47 -16.76
CA LEU A 22 1.96 15.57 -16.08
C LEU A 22 2.72 14.44 -15.36
N GLU A 23 3.74 13.86 -15.99
CA GLU A 23 4.63 12.87 -15.39
C GLU A 23 5.29 13.40 -14.12
N LYS A 24 5.84 14.62 -14.15
CA LYS A 24 6.44 15.26 -12.98
C LYS A 24 5.43 15.49 -11.85
N ARG A 25 4.19 15.86 -12.18
CA ARG A 25 3.13 16.12 -11.19
C ARG A 25 2.59 14.85 -10.57
N THR A 26 2.40 13.81 -11.37
CA THR A 26 1.75 12.57 -10.95
C THR A 26 2.72 11.52 -10.46
N GLN A 27 4.00 11.62 -10.80
CA GLN A 27 5.02 10.59 -10.61
C GLN A 27 4.63 9.26 -11.29
N ILE A 28 3.90 9.36 -12.41
CA ILE A 28 3.52 8.24 -13.26
C ILE A 28 4.39 8.30 -14.51
N GLN A 29 4.98 7.20 -14.90
CA GLN A 29 5.82 7.13 -16.10
C GLN A 29 5.03 7.55 -17.34
N ARG A 30 5.70 8.27 -18.25
CA ARG A 30 5.11 8.80 -19.47
C ARG A 30 4.39 7.73 -20.31
N GLU A 31 4.98 6.55 -20.42
CA GLU A 31 4.41 5.42 -21.16
C GLU A 31 3.06 5.01 -20.58
N THR A 32 2.97 4.92 -19.27
CA THR A 32 1.74 4.64 -18.53
C THR A 32 0.67 5.71 -18.75
N LEU A 33 1.07 6.99 -18.81
CA LEU A 33 0.15 8.09 -19.11
C LEU A 33 -0.40 7.99 -20.54
N VAL A 34 0.44 7.63 -21.51
CA VAL A 34 0.02 7.38 -22.89
C VAL A 34 -0.95 6.21 -22.97
N ASP A 35 -0.69 5.13 -22.26
CA ASP A 35 -1.58 3.95 -22.22
C ASP A 35 -2.95 4.32 -21.64
N ILE A 36 -3.00 5.16 -20.63
CA ILE A 36 -4.24 5.67 -20.06
C ILE A 36 -5.00 6.53 -21.09
N GLU A 37 -4.32 7.46 -21.77
CA GLU A 37 -4.94 8.32 -22.79
C GLU A 37 -5.49 7.52 -23.98
N GLN A 38 -4.86 6.40 -24.31
CA GLN A 38 -5.27 5.49 -25.36
C GLN A 38 -6.21 4.37 -24.89
N ASN A 39 -6.64 4.42 -23.65
CA ASN A 39 -7.55 3.44 -23.05
C ASN A 39 -7.02 1.99 -23.10
N ARG A 40 -5.69 1.81 -23.13
CA ARG A 40 -5.03 0.49 -23.21
C ARG A 40 -4.84 -0.11 -21.82
N PHE A 41 -5.93 -0.41 -21.14
CA PHE A 41 -5.90 -0.91 -19.78
C PHE A 41 -5.46 -2.38 -19.65
N ASP A 42 -5.48 -3.13 -20.72
CA ASP A 42 -4.98 -4.50 -20.85
C ASP A 42 -3.46 -4.63 -20.74
N GLN A 43 -2.72 -3.55 -21.04
CA GLN A 43 -1.26 -3.50 -20.95
C GLN A 43 -0.74 -3.48 -19.50
N PHE A 44 -1.60 -3.22 -18.53
CA PHE A 44 -1.20 -3.07 -17.14
C PHE A 44 -1.03 -4.42 -16.45
N LYS A 45 0.15 -4.67 -15.89
CA LYS A 45 0.44 -5.89 -15.12
C LYS A 45 -0.51 -6.10 -13.92
N HIS A 46 -0.99 -5.01 -13.34
CA HIS A 46 -1.85 -5.03 -12.18
C HIS A 46 -3.08 -4.13 -12.40
N PRO A 47 -4.25 -4.72 -12.68
CA PRO A 47 -5.49 -3.96 -12.91
C PRO A 47 -5.88 -3.02 -11.76
N ASN A 48 -5.52 -3.39 -10.54
CA ASN A 48 -5.82 -2.56 -9.36
C ASN A 48 -5.09 -1.21 -9.36
N HIS A 49 -3.92 -1.12 -10.03
CA HIS A 49 -3.16 0.12 -10.11
C HIS A 49 -3.78 1.14 -11.08
N ILE A 50 -4.52 0.66 -12.10
CA ILE A 50 -5.13 1.51 -13.13
C ILE A 50 -6.01 2.58 -12.48
N ARG A 51 -6.87 2.20 -11.55
CA ARG A 51 -7.77 3.13 -10.85
C ARG A 51 -7.00 4.20 -10.09
N GLY A 52 -5.92 3.83 -9.43
CA GLY A 52 -5.04 4.76 -8.73
C GLY A 52 -4.35 5.75 -9.68
N PHE A 53 -3.92 5.28 -10.84
CA PHE A 53 -3.31 6.14 -11.87
C PHE A 53 -4.32 7.09 -12.49
N ILE A 54 -5.52 6.61 -12.85
CA ILE A 54 -6.62 7.46 -13.35
C ILE A 54 -6.98 8.53 -12.32
N GLN A 55 -7.07 8.17 -11.05
CA GLN A 55 -7.36 9.11 -9.96
C GLN A 55 -6.31 10.21 -9.86
N LYS A 56 -5.02 9.85 -9.87
CA LYS A 56 -3.91 10.83 -9.84
C LYS A 56 -3.90 11.73 -11.07
N TYR A 57 -4.12 11.16 -12.25
CA TYR A 57 -4.22 11.92 -13.49
C TYR A 57 -5.38 12.92 -13.41
N ALA A 58 -6.59 12.44 -13.12
CA ALA A 58 -7.79 13.26 -13.02
C ALA A 58 -7.61 14.41 -12.03
N GLN A 59 -7.04 14.13 -10.87
CA GLN A 59 -6.74 15.16 -9.87
C GLN A 59 -5.78 16.22 -10.41
N SER A 60 -4.75 15.83 -11.17
CA SER A 60 -3.77 16.75 -11.75
C SER A 60 -4.35 17.68 -12.79
N VAL A 61 -5.45 17.30 -13.44
CA VAL A 61 -6.17 18.09 -14.44
C VAL A 61 -7.50 18.66 -13.91
N ASN A 62 -7.71 18.65 -12.59
CA ASN A 62 -8.91 19.14 -11.91
C ASN A 62 -10.22 18.48 -12.43
N ILE A 63 -10.20 17.16 -12.51
CA ILE A 63 -11.39 16.31 -12.76
C ILE A 63 -11.62 15.45 -11.51
N ASP A 64 -12.91 15.23 -11.20
CA ASP A 64 -13.28 14.21 -10.22
C ASP A 64 -13.09 12.81 -10.84
N GLY A 65 -11.99 12.15 -10.45
CA GLY A 65 -11.64 10.83 -10.95
C GLY A 65 -12.62 9.75 -10.52
N HIS A 66 -13.26 9.91 -9.36
CA HIS A 66 -14.26 8.97 -8.87
C HIS A 66 -15.50 8.96 -9.76
N LEU A 67 -16.04 10.15 -10.00
CA LEU A 67 -17.21 10.33 -10.87
C LEU A 67 -16.90 9.90 -12.32
N LEU A 68 -15.67 10.18 -12.79
CA LEU A 68 -15.24 9.75 -14.12
C LEU A 68 -15.23 8.23 -14.24
N MET A 69 -14.64 7.52 -13.27
CA MET A 69 -14.57 6.06 -13.25
C MET A 69 -15.93 5.40 -13.04
N GLU A 70 -16.83 6.03 -12.30
CA GLU A 70 -18.20 5.57 -12.12
C GLU A 70 -18.99 5.60 -13.42
N LYS A 71 -18.91 6.71 -14.17
CA LYS A 71 -19.57 6.86 -15.47
C LYS A 71 -19.05 5.91 -16.53
N HIS A 72 -17.79 5.49 -16.43
CA HIS A 72 -17.09 4.67 -17.41
C HIS A 72 -16.65 3.32 -16.81
N HIS A 73 -17.42 2.80 -15.86
CA HIS A 73 -17.05 1.56 -15.14
C HIS A 73 -16.90 0.35 -16.06
N GLU A 74 -17.57 0.36 -17.23
CA GLU A 74 -17.50 -0.70 -18.24
C GLU A 74 -16.15 -0.75 -18.97
N GLU A 75 -15.43 0.39 -19.04
CA GLU A 75 -14.13 0.48 -19.69
C GLU A 75 -13.00 -0.03 -18.80
N LEU A 76 -13.24 -0.10 -17.49
CA LEU A 76 -12.23 -0.50 -16.53
C LEU A 76 -12.25 -2.00 -16.30
N PRO A 77 -11.08 -2.66 -16.22
CA PRO A 77 -11.05 -4.07 -15.87
C PRO A 77 -11.73 -4.27 -14.50
N ALA A 78 -12.48 -5.37 -14.42
CA ALA A 78 -13.16 -5.75 -13.18
C ALA A 78 -12.15 -5.81 -12.04
N VAL A 79 -12.40 -5.07 -10.99
CA VAL A 79 -11.63 -5.22 -9.75
C VAL A 79 -11.89 -6.64 -9.29
N GLN A 80 -10.92 -7.52 -9.42
CA GLN A 80 -10.93 -8.77 -8.69
C GLN A 80 -11.01 -8.37 -7.21
N ARG A 81 -12.19 -8.48 -6.65
CA ARG A 81 -12.41 -8.29 -5.22
C ARG A 81 -11.72 -9.45 -4.51
N GLN A 82 -10.41 -9.31 -4.33
CA GLN A 82 -9.65 -10.18 -3.43
C GLN A 82 -10.26 -10.15 -2.00
N ALA A 83 -11.10 -9.14 -1.72
CA ALA A 83 -11.88 -9.11 -0.51
C ALA A 83 -12.73 -10.37 -0.30
N HIS A 84 -13.30 -10.96 -1.36
CA HIS A 84 -14.04 -12.23 -1.23
C HIS A 84 -13.12 -13.41 -0.93
N VAL A 85 -11.96 -13.45 -1.60
CA VAL A 85 -10.95 -14.50 -1.35
C VAL A 85 -10.34 -14.34 0.05
N ILE A 86 -10.08 -13.10 0.48
CA ILE A 86 -9.56 -12.81 1.82
C ILE A 86 -10.63 -13.11 2.88
N LEU A 87 -11.90 -12.78 2.63
CA LEU A 87 -12.98 -13.10 3.56
C LEU A 87 -13.26 -14.62 3.62
N GLU A 88 -13.17 -15.34 2.50
CA GLU A 88 -13.24 -16.81 2.50
C GLU A 88 -12.02 -17.42 3.18
N GLN A 89 -10.82 -16.90 2.95
CA GLN A 89 -9.61 -17.34 3.65
C GLN A 89 -9.68 -17.04 5.16
N ILE A 90 -10.20 -15.88 5.55
CA ILE A 90 -10.44 -15.54 6.97
C ILE A 90 -11.56 -16.41 7.55
N ALA A 91 -12.61 -16.72 6.80
CA ALA A 91 -13.70 -17.59 7.25
C ALA A 91 -13.26 -19.05 7.38
N GLN A 92 -12.39 -19.53 6.49
CA GLN A 92 -11.78 -20.87 6.57
C GLN A 92 -10.62 -20.91 7.60
N GLN A 93 -9.97 -19.78 7.86
CA GLN A 93 -8.90 -19.66 8.81
C GLN A 93 -9.39 -19.21 10.20
N LYS A 94 -10.68 -19.46 10.51
CA LYS A 94 -11.25 -19.19 11.83
C LYS A 94 -10.67 -20.07 12.93
N GLU A 95 -9.67 -20.85 12.62
CA GLU A 95 -9.04 -21.75 13.57
C GLU A 95 -7.65 -21.30 14.06
N VAL A 96 -7.08 -20.20 13.61
CA VAL A 96 -5.84 -19.66 14.23
C VAL A 96 -5.76 -18.14 14.08
N LEU A 97 -6.68 -17.40 14.65
CA LEU A 97 -6.33 -16.09 15.19
C LEU A 97 -6.12 -16.23 16.70
N THR A 98 -5.31 -17.16 17.10
CA THR A 98 -4.47 -16.89 18.23
C THR A 98 -3.57 -15.75 17.77
N PHE A 99 -3.87 -14.57 18.28
CA PHE A 99 -2.87 -13.51 18.35
C PHE A 99 -1.61 -14.18 18.87
N THR A 100 -0.67 -14.46 17.99
CA THR A 100 0.70 -14.67 18.38
C THR A 100 1.12 -13.30 18.90
N GLN A 101 0.67 -13.02 20.13
CA GLN A 101 1.37 -12.11 20.99
C GLN A 101 2.80 -12.55 20.84
N THR A 102 3.58 -11.72 20.17
CA THR A 102 5.02 -11.92 20.02
C THR A 102 5.50 -12.09 21.43
N ASP A 103 5.63 -13.35 21.84
CA ASP A 103 6.25 -13.74 23.10
C ASP A 103 7.73 -13.39 22.91
N GLN A 104 8.01 -12.10 23.07
CA GLN A 104 9.37 -11.59 23.27
C GLN A 104 9.83 -12.21 24.57
N GLN A 105 10.23 -13.43 24.45
CA GLN A 105 10.95 -14.30 25.37
C GLN A 105 11.20 -13.63 26.72
N PRO A 106 10.27 -13.67 27.67
CA PRO A 106 10.51 -13.19 29.03
C PRO A 106 11.63 -14.01 29.69
N LYS A 107 11.90 -15.19 29.15
CA LYS A 107 12.98 -16.09 29.62
C LYS A 107 14.38 -15.48 29.49
N LYS A 108 14.69 -14.75 28.40
CA LYS A 108 16.02 -14.11 28.25
C LYS A 108 16.17 -12.90 29.17
N VAL A 109 15.09 -12.14 29.38
CA VAL A 109 15.11 -11.02 30.32
C VAL A 109 15.18 -11.51 31.77
N ALA A 110 14.45 -12.56 32.10
CA ALA A 110 14.51 -13.20 33.44
C ALA A 110 15.91 -13.76 33.76
N ILE A 111 16.58 -14.38 32.78
CA ILE A 111 17.94 -14.88 32.93
C ILE A 111 18.93 -13.72 33.15
N LEU A 112 18.79 -12.61 32.40
CA LEU A 112 19.64 -11.43 32.58
C LEU A 112 19.49 -10.79 33.96
N ILE A 113 18.25 -10.67 34.44
CA ILE A 113 17.96 -10.15 35.79
C ILE A 113 18.50 -11.08 36.86
N GLY A 114 18.33 -12.39 36.70
CA GLY A 114 18.86 -13.39 37.62
C GLY A 114 20.40 -13.37 37.71
N LEU A 115 21.08 -13.20 36.58
CA LEU A 115 22.53 -13.13 36.52
C LEU A 115 23.07 -11.85 37.19
N LEU A 116 22.36 -10.71 36.98
CA LEU A 116 22.72 -9.44 37.60
C LEU A 116 22.58 -9.49 39.13
N THR A 117 21.52 -10.10 39.66
CA THR A 117 21.32 -10.26 41.11
C THR A 117 22.35 -11.22 41.73
N ALA A 118 22.74 -12.29 41.03
CA ALA A 118 23.77 -13.19 41.50
C ALA A 118 25.14 -12.51 41.61
N VAL A 119 25.52 -11.71 40.61
CA VAL A 119 26.78 -10.95 40.63
C VAL A 119 26.82 -9.95 41.79
N THR A 120 25.73 -9.22 42.05
CA THR A 120 25.66 -8.27 43.16
C THR A 120 25.75 -8.97 44.52
N ALA A 121 25.14 -10.15 44.68
CA ALA A 121 25.23 -10.93 45.91
C ALA A 121 26.66 -11.43 46.20
N VAL A 122 27.34 -11.92 45.16
CA VAL A 122 28.74 -12.35 45.27
C VAL A 122 29.67 -11.20 45.66
N LEU A 123 29.45 -10.04 45.05
CA LEU A 123 30.22 -8.82 45.32
C LEU A 123 30.04 -8.37 46.79
N TRP A 124 28.82 -8.45 47.32
CA TRP A 124 28.50 -8.15 48.71
C TRP A 124 29.19 -9.09 49.69
N VAL A 125 29.19 -10.39 49.41
CA VAL A 125 29.89 -11.41 50.20
C VAL A 125 31.40 -11.16 50.21
N LEU A 126 32.01 -10.85 49.07
CA LEU A 126 33.43 -10.51 48.97
C LEU A 126 33.80 -9.27 49.77
N ILE A 127 32.96 -8.24 49.73
CA ILE A 127 33.21 -7.01 50.53
C ILE A 127 33.12 -7.30 52.01
N THR A 128 32.16 -8.12 52.48
CA THR A 128 32.03 -8.47 53.89
C THR A 128 33.13 -9.38 54.38
N LEU A 129 33.74 -10.17 53.50
CA LEU A 129 34.89 -11.04 53.85
C LEU A 129 36.23 -10.29 53.88
N MET A 130 36.32 -9.15 53.16
CA MET A 130 37.52 -8.31 53.10
C MET A 130 37.55 -7.23 54.20
N LEU A 131 36.44 -6.97 54.87
CA LEU A 131 36.33 -5.99 55.94
C LEU A 131 36.35 -6.65 57.29
#